data_f82b8daf4aa1448b04cc957cafecda5b
#
_entry.id   f82b8daf4aa1448b04cc957cafecda5b
#
_cell.length_a   1.000
_cell.length_b   1.000
_cell.length_c   1.000
_cell.angle_alpha   90.00
_cell.angle_beta   90.00
_cell.angle_gamma   90.00
#
_symmetry.space_group_name_H-M   'P 1'
#
loop_
_entity.id
_entity.type
_entity.pdbx_description
1 polymer ?
#
loop_
_entity_poly.entity_id
_entity_poly.type
_entity_poly.pdbx_seq_one_letter_code
_entity_poly.pdbx_strand_id
1 'polypeptide(L)'
;QMMAYLVMMTARLVELHRVLKPTGSLYLHCDPTASHYLKVILDTIFGFENFQNEVSWRRSNTRSSINKIYRRAHDIIFFYSKSENYTFNMQFRELSEASLKLYENTDDRGQYQAVPLLVSGKRNGETGMTWHGINPNSRGKEGMHWVTIPSKLDEYEKQGLILWPEKENGVPRLKYYLSESPGVPMNDFWDDIPLISSSSSESMGYPTQKPLALLERILQASSNPGDWVLDPFCGCGTAVAAAEKLGRKWVGIDVTHLSISLMKYRMR
;
A
#
# COMPACT_ATOMS: atom_id res chain seq x y z
N GLN A 1 10.58 31.21 -8.28
CA GLN A 1 9.49 30.28 -8.66
C GLN A 1 9.18 29.29 -7.53
N MET A 2 10.15 28.55 -6.96
CA MET A 2 9.92 27.58 -5.87
C MET A 2 9.24 28.21 -4.65
N MET A 3 9.74 29.34 -4.13
CA MET A 3 9.12 30.01 -2.98
C MET A 3 7.66 30.38 -3.21
N ALA A 4 7.33 30.94 -4.39
CA ALA A 4 5.95 31.29 -4.73
C ALA A 4 5.05 30.04 -4.77
N TYR A 5 5.54 28.94 -5.31
CA TYR A 5 4.84 27.65 -5.29
C TYR A 5 4.60 27.14 -3.86
N LEU A 6 5.63 27.17 -3.00
CA LEU A 6 5.52 26.71 -1.62
C LEU A 6 4.54 27.57 -0.80
N VAL A 7 4.57 28.90 -0.96
CA VAL A 7 3.61 29.80 -0.31
C VAL A 7 2.18 29.48 -0.76
N MET A 8 1.98 29.32 -2.07
CA MET A 8 0.68 28.96 -2.65
C MET A 8 0.18 27.61 -2.11
N MET A 9 1.06 26.59 -2.02
CA MET A 9 0.70 25.27 -1.49
C MET A 9 0.44 25.31 0.01
N THR A 10 1.25 26.03 0.80
CA THR A 10 1.09 26.11 2.26
C THR A 10 -0.30 26.59 2.65
N ALA A 11 -0.78 27.68 2.05
CA ALA A 11 -2.11 28.19 2.34
C ALA A 11 -3.22 27.15 2.07
N ARG A 12 -3.08 26.37 1.01
CA ARG A 12 -4.03 25.32 0.66
C ARG A 12 -3.93 24.11 1.57
N LEU A 13 -2.73 23.70 1.93
CA LEU A 13 -2.50 22.56 2.83
C LEU A 13 -3.06 22.85 4.24
N VAL A 14 -2.97 24.08 4.73
CA VAL A 14 -3.60 24.49 5.99
C VAL A 14 -5.12 24.31 5.92
N GLU A 15 -5.76 24.77 4.83
CA GLU A 15 -7.21 24.62 4.66
C GLU A 15 -7.62 23.16 4.45
N LEU A 16 -6.84 22.38 3.71
CA LEU A 16 -7.09 20.94 3.56
C LEU A 16 -7.00 20.21 4.90
N HIS A 17 -6.01 20.55 5.72
CA HIS A 17 -5.92 20.00 7.08
C HIS A 17 -7.14 20.40 7.91
N ARG A 18 -7.62 21.66 7.81
CA ARG A 18 -8.79 22.15 8.54
C ARG A 18 -10.06 21.36 8.22
N VAL A 19 -10.33 21.11 6.93
CA VAL A 19 -11.57 20.45 6.48
C VAL A 19 -11.53 18.92 6.55
N LEU A 20 -10.34 18.33 6.70
CA LEU A 20 -10.19 16.90 6.79
C LEU A 20 -10.81 16.35 8.08
N LYS A 21 -11.58 15.27 7.99
CA LYS A 21 -12.13 14.57 9.16
C LYS A 21 -11.00 14.00 10.05
N PRO A 22 -11.24 13.77 11.36
CA PRO A 22 -10.26 13.11 12.22
C PRO A 22 -9.76 11.76 11.67
N THR A 23 -10.63 11.00 11.01
CA THR A 23 -10.30 9.71 10.38
C THR A 23 -9.76 9.83 8.97
N GLY A 24 -9.62 11.04 8.45
CA GLY A 24 -9.25 11.31 7.06
C GLY A 24 -7.75 11.30 6.82
N SER A 25 -7.39 11.15 5.55
CA SER A 25 -6.01 11.10 5.07
C SER A 25 -5.77 12.08 3.94
N LEU A 26 -4.54 12.58 3.85
CA LEU A 26 -4.06 13.40 2.74
C LEU A 26 -3.03 12.62 1.93
N TYR A 27 -3.19 12.63 0.62
CA TYR A 27 -2.17 12.19 -0.32
C TYR A 27 -1.72 13.37 -1.17
N LEU A 28 -0.44 13.72 -1.10
CA LEU A 28 0.14 14.80 -1.88
C LEU A 28 1.18 14.26 -2.87
N HIS A 29 0.81 14.27 -4.14
CA HIS A 29 1.72 13.92 -5.23
C HIS A 29 2.58 15.12 -5.61
N CYS A 30 3.88 14.91 -5.72
CA CYS A 30 4.83 15.93 -6.18
C CYS A 30 6.03 15.29 -6.89
N ASP A 31 6.75 16.11 -7.66
CA ASP A 31 8.03 15.68 -8.21
C ASP A 31 9.16 15.78 -7.16
N PRO A 32 10.29 15.07 -7.35
CA PRO A 32 11.41 15.11 -6.43
C PRO A 32 12.07 16.51 -6.26
N THR A 33 11.75 17.47 -7.11
CA THR A 33 12.29 18.84 -7.01
C THR A 33 11.67 19.60 -5.84
N ALA A 34 10.36 19.37 -5.60
CA ALA A 34 9.60 20.05 -4.55
C ALA A 34 9.44 19.21 -3.28
N SER A 35 9.59 17.87 -3.37
CA SER A 35 9.21 16.93 -2.32
C SER A 35 9.80 17.26 -0.95
N HIS A 36 11.09 17.49 -0.85
CA HIS A 36 11.75 17.77 0.44
C HIS A 36 11.20 19.03 1.13
N TYR A 37 10.91 20.09 0.36
CA TYR A 37 10.34 21.32 0.91
C TYR A 37 8.89 21.11 1.35
N LEU A 38 8.11 20.38 0.56
CA LEU A 38 6.72 20.05 0.88
C LEU A 38 6.63 19.14 2.10
N LYS A 39 7.59 18.20 2.27
CA LYS A 39 7.66 17.35 3.47
C LYS A 39 7.78 18.18 4.74
N VAL A 40 8.67 19.17 4.77
CA VAL A 40 8.85 20.06 5.95
C VAL A 40 7.56 20.86 6.23
N ILE A 41 6.89 21.36 5.19
CA ILE A 41 5.62 22.08 5.34
C ILE A 41 4.53 21.16 5.86
N LEU A 42 4.43 19.94 5.35
CA LEU A 42 3.45 18.95 5.78
C LEU A 42 3.69 18.54 7.24
N ASP A 43 4.94 18.31 7.66
CA ASP A 43 5.28 18.03 9.05
C ASP A 43 4.87 19.17 10.00
N THR A 44 4.99 20.42 9.53
CA THR A 44 4.59 21.60 10.32
C THR A 44 3.07 21.71 10.45
N ILE A 45 2.30 21.32 9.42
CA ILE A 45 0.84 21.47 9.39
C ILE A 45 0.13 20.26 10.00
N PHE A 46 0.57 19.04 9.67
CA PHE A 46 -0.07 17.79 10.08
C PHE A 46 0.53 17.20 11.35
N GLY A 47 1.77 17.59 11.73
CA GLY A 47 2.60 16.91 12.71
C GLY A 47 3.42 15.77 12.06
N PHE A 48 4.69 15.63 12.45
CA PHE A 48 5.55 14.57 11.94
C PHE A 48 5.05 13.17 12.36
N GLU A 49 4.37 13.08 13.49
CA GLU A 49 3.77 11.85 14.04
C GLU A 49 2.62 11.31 13.17
N ASN A 50 2.00 12.17 12.37
CA ASN A 50 0.93 11.80 11.44
C ASN A 50 1.43 11.47 10.02
N PHE A 51 2.75 11.50 9.82
CA PHE A 51 3.37 11.01 8.59
C PHE A 51 3.31 9.49 8.54
N GLN A 52 2.68 8.94 7.49
CA GLN A 52 2.50 7.50 7.35
C GLN A 52 3.53 6.90 6.38
N ASN A 53 3.61 7.41 5.15
CA ASN A 53 4.53 6.92 4.12
C ASN A 53 4.95 8.01 3.14
N GLU A 54 6.15 7.81 2.59
CA GLU A 54 6.58 8.38 1.32
C GLU A 54 6.52 7.28 0.27
N VAL A 55 5.53 7.34 -0.62
CA VAL A 55 5.39 6.37 -1.70
C VAL A 55 6.20 6.85 -2.90
N SER A 56 7.11 6.00 -3.38
CA SER A 56 7.83 6.19 -4.64
C SER A 56 7.04 5.55 -5.78
N TRP A 57 6.38 6.37 -6.60
CA TRP A 57 5.67 5.88 -7.78
C TRP A 57 6.54 5.97 -9.03
N ARG A 58 6.87 4.81 -9.62
CA ARG A 58 7.65 4.71 -10.85
C ARG A 58 6.80 5.12 -12.05
N ARG A 59 7.13 6.28 -12.65
CA ARG A 59 6.40 6.83 -13.79
C ARG A 59 7.00 6.52 -15.15
N SER A 60 8.29 6.20 -15.27
CA SER A 60 8.89 5.93 -16.57
C SER A 60 10.11 5.01 -16.52
N ASN A 61 10.29 4.23 -17.59
CA ASN A 61 11.53 3.56 -17.91
C ASN A 61 12.35 4.49 -18.83
N THR A 62 13.22 5.29 -18.29
CA THR A 62 13.96 6.29 -19.07
C THR A 62 14.99 5.67 -19.99
N ARG A 63 14.80 5.84 -21.29
CA ARG A 63 15.74 5.42 -22.36
C ARG A 63 16.43 6.64 -22.97
N SER A 64 17.41 7.29 -22.40
CA SER A 64 18.14 8.35 -23.08
C SER A 64 19.56 8.53 -22.53
N SER A 65 20.42 9.12 -23.32
CA SER A 65 21.87 9.19 -23.24
C SER A 65 22.43 10.33 -22.38
N ILE A 66 21.79 10.74 -21.28
CA ILE A 66 22.38 11.73 -20.39
C ILE A 66 23.39 11.04 -19.46
N ASN A 67 24.63 11.51 -19.44
CA ASN A 67 25.74 10.78 -18.86
C ASN A 67 26.31 11.38 -17.57
N LYS A 68 25.66 12.40 -16.99
CA LYS A 68 26.22 13.13 -15.83
C LYS A 68 25.42 12.98 -14.54
N ILE A 69 24.18 12.50 -14.59
CA ILE A 69 23.30 12.31 -13.43
C ILE A 69 22.44 11.05 -13.59
N TYR A 70 22.01 10.48 -12.48
CA TYR A 70 20.95 9.46 -12.49
C TYR A 70 19.62 10.07 -12.93
N ARG A 71 18.86 9.34 -13.76
CA ARG A 71 17.56 9.81 -14.25
C ARG A 71 16.49 9.69 -13.21
N ARG A 72 15.66 10.71 -13.17
CA ARG A 72 14.46 10.70 -12.34
C ARG A 72 13.40 9.82 -13.00
N ALA A 73 13.12 8.68 -12.41
CA ALA A 73 12.17 7.69 -12.92
C ALA A 73 10.88 7.60 -12.10
N HIS A 74 10.81 8.32 -10.98
CA HIS A 74 9.67 8.28 -10.05
C HIS A 74 9.22 9.68 -9.63
N ASP A 75 8.00 9.76 -9.19
CA ASP A 75 7.44 10.86 -8.41
C ASP A 75 7.18 10.41 -6.98
N ILE A 76 7.01 11.36 -6.08
CA ILE A 76 6.74 11.16 -4.67
C ILE A 76 5.26 11.38 -4.39
N ILE A 77 4.68 10.52 -3.55
CA ILE A 77 3.34 10.70 -2.99
C ILE A 77 3.47 10.62 -1.48
N PHE A 78 3.30 11.75 -0.79
CA PHE A 78 3.25 11.77 0.65
C PHE A 78 1.90 11.34 1.15
N PHE A 79 1.90 10.45 2.13
CA PHE A 79 0.71 10.01 2.85
C PHE A 79 0.76 10.51 4.29
N TYR A 80 -0.22 11.34 4.66
CA TYR A 80 -0.45 11.81 6.02
C TYR A 80 -1.86 11.46 6.47
N SER A 81 -2.00 11.10 7.74
CA SER A 81 -3.30 11.04 8.40
C SER A 81 -3.63 12.36 9.10
N LYS A 82 -4.91 12.56 9.46
CA LYS A 82 -5.32 13.69 10.32
C LYS A 82 -5.03 13.43 11.78
N SER A 83 -5.09 12.16 12.21
CA SER A 83 -4.85 11.69 13.57
C SER A 83 -4.37 10.23 13.55
N GLU A 84 -4.09 9.66 14.71
CA GLU A 84 -3.76 8.23 14.86
C GLU A 84 -4.91 7.28 14.47
N ASN A 85 -6.15 7.72 14.56
CA ASN A 85 -7.36 6.94 14.25
C ASN A 85 -7.84 7.20 12.82
N TYR A 86 -7.03 6.86 11.82
CA TYR A 86 -7.37 7.06 10.42
C TYR A 86 -7.85 5.76 9.74
N THR A 87 -8.62 5.93 8.66
CA THR A 87 -9.05 4.79 7.83
C THR A 87 -7.89 4.30 6.98
N PHE A 88 -7.54 3.01 7.13
CA PHE A 88 -6.59 2.35 6.26
C PHE A 88 -7.02 0.91 5.99
N ASN A 89 -7.32 0.61 4.73
CA ASN A 89 -7.66 -0.72 4.24
C ASN A 89 -6.42 -1.30 3.56
N MET A 90 -5.81 -2.33 4.14
CA MET A 90 -4.63 -2.97 3.58
C MET A 90 -4.89 -3.41 2.13
N GLN A 91 -3.99 -3.01 1.23
CA GLN A 91 -4.04 -3.39 -0.17
C GLN A 91 -3.06 -4.53 -0.44
N PHE A 92 -3.45 -5.43 -1.34
CA PHE A 92 -2.63 -6.58 -1.74
C PHE A 92 -2.44 -6.58 -3.24
N ARG A 93 -1.29 -7.06 -3.69
CA ARG A 93 -1.02 -7.39 -5.09
C ARG A 93 -1.06 -8.89 -5.29
N GLU A 94 -1.28 -9.31 -6.51
CA GLU A 94 -1.23 -10.72 -6.87
C GLU A 94 0.12 -11.34 -6.53
N LEU A 95 0.10 -12.64 -6.24
CA LEU A 95 1.30 -13.41 -6.03
C LEU A 95 2.10 -13.49 -7.34
N SER A 96 3.40 -13.31 -7.26
CA SER A 96 4.29 -13.53 -8.41
C SER A 96 4.31 -15.01 -8.79
N GLU A 97 4.71 -15.31 -10.03
CA GLU A 97 4.90 -16.71 -10.46
C GLU A 97 5.88 -17.48 -9.55
N ALA A 98 6.91 -16.80 -9.05
CA ALA A 98 7.84 -17.40 -8.10
C ALA A 98 7.17 -17.72 -6.76
N SER A 99 6.27 -16.85 -6.28
CA SER A 99 5.50 -17.09 -5.06
C SER A 99 4.45 -18.20 -5.25
N LEU A 100 3.80 -18.26 -6.42
CA LEU A 100 2.85 -19.32 -6.76
C LEU A 100 3.52 -20.71 -6.76
N LYS A 101 4.77 -20.82 -7.19
CA LYS A 101 5.54 -22.07 -7.16
C LYS A 101 5.79 -22.62 -5.75
N LEU A 102 5.67 -21.80 -4.70
CA LEU A 102 5.79 -22.27 -3.32
C LEU A 102 4.57 -23.10 -2.87
N TYR A 103 3.44 -22.98 -3.58
CA TYR A 103 2.20 -23.73 -3.32
C TYR A 103 2.20 -25.07 -4.09
N GLU A 104 3.29 -25.85 -3.94
CA GLU A 104 3.53 -27.10 -4.67
C GLU A 104 2.77 -28.30 -4.12
N ASN A 105 2.26 -28.22 -2.89
CA ASN A 105 1.52 -29.31 -2.26
C ASN A 105 0.03 -29.16 -2.53
N THR A 106 -0.67 -30.30 -2.58
CA THR A 106 -2.14 -30.33 -2.80
C THR A 106 -2.77 -31.36 -1.90
N ASP A 107 -3.93 -31.05 -1.34
CA ASP A 107 -4.84 -31.98 -0.68
C ASP A 107 -6.30 -31.66 -1.07
N ASP A 108 -7.28 -32.30 -0.38
CA ASP A 108 -8.71 -32.12 -0.67
C ASP A 108 -9.22 -30.68 -0.55
N ARG A 109 -8.50 -29.80 0.17
CA ARG A 109 -8.82 -28.38 0.33
C ARG A 109 -8.17 -27.50 -0.75
N GLY A 110 -7.22 -28.01 -1.51
CA GLY A 110 -6.54 -27.30 -2.60
C GLY A 110 -5.02 -27.20 -2.44
N GLN A 111 -4.44 -26.28 -3.20
CA GLN A 111 -3.01 -26.05 -3.17
C GLN A 111 -2.57 -25.30 -1.91
N TYR A 112 -1.44 -25.74 -1.32
CA TYR A 112 -0.87 -25.09 -0.14
C TYR A 112 0.66 -25.10 -0.16
N GLN A 113 1.25 -24.14 0.54
CA GLN A 113 2.65 -24.16 0.92
C GLN A 113 2.81 -24.65 2.35
N ALA A 114 3.86 -25.43 2.62
CA ALA A 114 4.20 -25.91 3.94
C ALA A 114 5.21 -24.98 4.61
N VAL A 115 4.75 -24.13 5.53
CA VAL A 115 5.56 -23.09 6.20
C VAL A 115 6.06 -23.63 7.55
N PRO A 116 7.38 -23.55 7.88
CA PRO A 116 7.88 -23.96 9.18
C PRO A 116 7.20 -23.21 10.34
N LEU A 117 6.83 -23.93 11.40
CA LEU A 117 6.27 -23.35 12.62
C LEU A 117 7.33 -22.86 13.60
N LEU A 118 8.60 -23.15 13.36
CA LEU A 118 9.73 -22.71 14.18
C LEU A 118 10.58 -21.69 13.42
N VAL A 119 10.92 -20.61 14.10
CA VAL A 119 11.82 -19.55 13.64
C VAL A 119 12.98 -19.37 14.59
N SER A 120 14.12 -18.88 14.08
CA SER A 120 15.35 -18.72 14.85
C SER A 120 15.22 -17.72 16.00
N GLY A 121 15.96 -17.96 17.06
CA GLY A 121 16.05 -17.12 18.25
C GLY A 121 15.22 -17.65 19.42
N LYS A 122 15.80 -17.61 20.60
CA LYS A 122 15.12 -17.99 21.86
C LYS A 122 14.07 -16.96 22.26
N ARG A 123 12.97 -17.43 22.84
CA ARG A 123 11.94 -16.61 23.48
C ARG A 123 11.59 -17.18 24.85
N ASN A 124 11.47 -16.28 25.86
CA ASN A 124 11.09 -16.65 27.24
C ASN A 124 9.58 -16.54 27.48
N GLY A 125 8.83 -16.02 26.52
CA GLY A 125 7.37 -15.94 26.59
C GLY A 125 6.68 -17.21 26.04
N GLU A 126 5.36 -17.10 25.83
CA GLU A 126 4.51 -18.23 25.41
C GLU A 126 5.00 -18.92 24.12
N THR A 127 5.56 -18.17 23.16
CA THR A 127 6.14 -18.73 21.93
C THR A 127 7.42 -19.57 22.16
N GLY A 128 8.02 -19.49 23.35
CA GLY A 128 9.15 -20.32 23.77
C GLY A 128 8.76 -21.59 24.54
N MET A 129 7.47 -21.77 24.84
CA MET A 129 6.99 -22.91 25.61
C MET A 129 7.00 -24.21 24.80
N THR A 130 7.13 -25.32 25.52
CA THR A 130 7.03 -26.67 24.94
C THR A 130 5.62 -26.93 24.43
N TRP A 131 5.51 -27.46 23.20
CA TRP A 131 4.25 -27.87 22.58
C TRP A 131 4.42 -29.26 21.97
N HIS A 132 3.51 -30.20 22.26
CA HIS A 132 3.60 -31.63 21.87
C HIS A 132 4.98 -32.26 22.16
N GLY A 133 5.57 -31.98 23.32
CA GLY A 133 6.89 -32.46 23.71
C GLY A 133 8.07 -31.79 23.01
N ILE A 134 7.83 -30.89 22.09
CA ILE A 134 8.87 -30.13 21.37
C ILE A 134 9.18 -28.85 22.13
N ASN A 135 10.39 -28.79 22.73
CA ASN A 135 10.91 -27.54 23.28
C ASN A 135 11.63 -26.75 22.18
N PRO A 136 11.08 -25.62 21.72
CA PRO A 136 11.67 -24.84 20.63
C PRO A 136 13.04 -24.26 21.02
N ASN A 137 13.21 -23.84 22.27
CA ASN A 137 14.44 -23.22 22.75
C ASN A 137 15.66 -24.17 22.75
N SER A 138 15.43 -25.49 22.72
CA SER A 138 16.51 -26.51 22.63
C SER A 138 16.90 -26.87 21.20
N ARG A 139 16.22 -26.30 20.20
CA ARG A 139 16.46 -26.59 18.77
C ARG A 139 17.32 -25.53 18.10
N GLY A 140 18.12 -25.96 17.11
CA GLY A 140 19.07 -25.08 16.43
C GLY A 140 20.26 -24.66 17.30
N LYS A 141 21.23 -23.98 16.72
CA LYS A 141 22.44 -23.52 17.43
C LYS A 141 22.14 -22.38 18.44
N GLU A 142 21.22 -21.50 18.08
CA GLU A 142 20.87 -20.31 18.87
C GLU A 142 19.51 -20.44 19.57
N GLY A 143 18.90 -21.63 19.50
CA GLY A 143 17.51 -21.86 19.90
C GLY A 143 16.51 -21.34 18.87
N MET A 144 15.27 -21.75 19.03
CA MET A 144 14.15 -21.36 18.17
C MET A 144 12.95 -20.99 19.03
N HIS A 145 11.91 -20.46 18.41
CA HIS A 145 10.60 -20.23 19.03
C HIS A 145 9.48 -20.50 18.01
N TRP A 146 8.26 -20.73 18.50
CA TRP A 146 7.10 -20.90 17.66
C TRP A 146 6.70 -19.58 16.99
N VAL A 147 6.19 -19.65 15.76
CA VAL A 147 5.66 -18.48 15.03
C VAL A 147 4.45 -17.84 15.73
N THR A 148 3.75 -18.61 16.58
CA THR A 148 2.63 -18.17 17.39
C THR A 148 2.58 -18.93 18.72
N ILE A 149 1.65 -18.56 19.60
CA ILE A 149 1.50 -19.21 20.93
C ILE A 149 0.93 -20.62 20.81
N PRO A 150 1.22 -21.53 21.76
CA PRO A 150 0.77 -22.92 21.72
C PRO A 150 -0.75 -23.09 21.60
N SER A 151 -1.54 -22.27 22.29
CA SER A 151 -3.01 -22.32 22.18
C SER A 151 -3.52 -22.10 20.75
N LYS A 152 -2.84 -21.22 19.98
CA LYS A 152 -3.15 -21.02 18.56
C LYS A 152 -2.68 -22.16 17.68
N LEU A 153 -1.58 -22.83 18.03
CA LEU A 153 -1.14 -24.04 17.37
C LEU A 153 -2.16 -25.19 17.56
N ASP A 154 -2.76 -25.32 18.76
CA ASP A 154 -3.84 -26.27 19.04
C ASP A 154 -5.08 -26.03 18.17
N GLU A 155 -5.41 -24.75 17.93
CA GLU A 155 -6.48 -24.38 16.99
C GLU A 155 -6.15 -24.82 15.56
N TYR A 156 -4.93 -24.58 15.09
CA TYR A 156 -4.48 -25.00 13.76
C TYR A 156 -4.48 -26.53 13.64
N GLU A 157 -4.12 -27.25 14.68
CA GLU A 157 -4.16 -28.70 14.68
C GLU A 157 -5.58 -29.24 14.59
N LYS A 158 -6.53 -28.69 15.37
CA LYS A 158 -7.96 -29.04 15.29
C LYS A 158 -8.55 -28.79 13.90
N GLN A 159 -8.03 -27.79 13.18
CA GLN A 159 -8.44 -27.47 11.82
C GLN A 159 -7.76 -28.34 10.75
N GLY A 160 -6.84 -29.25 11.15
CA GLY A 160 -6.08 -30.09 10.23
C GLY A 160 -5.03 -29.34 9.41
N LEU A 161 -4.58 -28.17 9.92
CA LEU A 161 -3.60 -27.30 9.24
C LEU A 161 -2.16 -27.68 9.56
N ILE A 162 -1.92 -28.51 10.58
CA ILE A 162 -0.56 -28.93 10.95
C ILE A 162 -0.12 -30.12 10.12
N LEU A 163 1.01 -29.95 9.44
CA LEU A 163 1.71 -31.02 8.76
C LEU A 163 2.83 -31.54 9.69
N TRP A 164 2.58 -32.73 10.27
CA TRP A 164 3.56 -33.37 11.13
C TRP A 164 4.68 -34.00 10.32
N PRO A 165 5.94 -33.89 10.75
CA PRO A 165 7.06 -34.50 10.05
C PRO A 165 7.06 -36.03 10.25
N GLU A 166 7.45 -36.75 9.23
CA GLU A 166 7.67 -38.23 9.32
C GLU A 166 8.86 -38.59 10.21
N LYS A 167 9.86 -37.70 10.30
CA LYS A 167 11.05 -37.91 11.11
C LYS A 167 10.83 -37.44 12.54
N GLU A 168 11.26 -38.27 13.51
CA GLU A 168 11.12 -38.00 14.96
C GLU A 168 11.63 -36.61 15.41
N ASN A 169 12.69 -36.11 14.79
CA ASN A 169 13.23 -34.77 15.07
C ASN A 169 12.84 -33.69 14.05
N GLY A 170 11.86 -33.98 13.22
CA GLY A 170 11.38 -33.00 12.23
C GLY A 170 10.71 -31.78 12.86
N VAL A 171 10.50 -30.73 12.07
CA VAL A 171 9.80 -29.52 12.47
C VAL A 171 8.39 -29.56 11.87
N PRO A 172 7.35 -29.44 12.70
CA PRO A 172 5.98 -29.33 12.17
C PRO A 172 5.83 -28.07 11.34
N ARG A 173 4.99 -28.14 10.31
CA ARG A 173 4.75 -27.07 9.37
C ARG A 173 3.27 -26.71 9.33
N LEU A 174 2.96 -25.46 9.03
CA LEU A 174 1.61 -24.99 8.80
C LEU A 174 1.27 -25.11 7.31
N LYS A 175 0.13 -25.67 6.99
CA LYS A 175 -0.45 -25.60 5.65
C LYS A 175 -1.05 -24.23 5.44
N TYR A 176 -0.51 -23.46 4.51
CA TYR A 176 -1.02 -22.16 4.11
C TYR A 176 -1.63 -22.26 2.72
N TYR A 177 -2.96 -22.25 2.63
CA TYR A 177 -3.67 -22.49 1.38
C TYR A 177 -3.64 -21.28 0.44
N LEU A 178 -3.45 -21.54 -0.85
CA LEU A 178 -3.46 -20.50 -1.89
C LEU A 178 -4.80 -19.77 -1.93
N SER A 179 -5.90 -20.49 -1.77
CA SER A 179 -7.26 -19.93 -1.75
C SER A 179 -7.53 -18.96 -0.59
N GLU A 180 -6.76 -19.07 0.49
CA GLU A 180 -6.87 -18.21 1.68
C GLU A 180 -5.86 -17.05 1.66
N SER A 181 -4.95 -17.04 0.66
CA SER A 181 -3.93 -16.00 0.54
C SER A 181 -4.54 -14.70 0.00
N PRO A 182 -4.48 -13.59 0.73
CA PRO A 182 -4.91 -12.30 0.20
C PRO A 182 -3.96 -11.74 -0.86
N GLY A 183 -2.84 -12.39 -1.11
CA GLY A 183 -1.74 -11.89 -1.93
C GLY A 183 -0.58 -11.32 -1.12
N VAL A 184 0.26 -10.53 -1.76
CA VAL A 184 1.40 -9.85 -1.12
C VAL A 184 0.96 -8.45 -0.67
N PRO A 185 1.12 -8.08 0.61
CA PRO A 185 0.84 -6.73 1.05
C PRO A 185 1.58 -5.70 0.22
N MET A 186 0.88 -4.63 -0.16
CA MET A 186 1.49 -3.53 -0.89
C MET A 186 2.52 -2.82 -0.02
N ASN A 187 3.64 -2.47 -0.64
CA ASN A 187 4.68 -1.62 -0.04
C ASN A 187 4.59 -0.19 -0.62
N ASP A 188 5.51 0.67 -0.23
CA ASP A 188 5.60 2.08 -0.63
C ASP A 188 6.40 2.30 -1.93
N PHE A 189 6.77 1.24 -2.63
CA PHE A 189 7.38 1.30 -3.96
C PHE A 189 6.40 0.78 -5.01
N TRP A 190 5.75 1.72 -5.74
CA TRP A 190 4.71 1.40 -6.72
C TRP A 190 5.28 1.43 -8.14
N ASP A 191 5.57 0.27 -8.67
CA ASP A 191 6.16 0.09 -9.99
C ASP A 191 5.24 -0.63 -10.99
N ASP A 192 4.05 -0.99 -10.55
CA ASP A 192 3.05 -1.77 -11.27
C ASP A 192 1.97 -0.91 -11.97
N ILE A 193 1.91 0.41 -11.71
CA ILE A 193 1.00 1.34 -12.37
C ILE A 193 1.79 2.25 -13.31
N PRO A 194 1.79 1.98 -14.63
CA PRO A 194 2.50 2.81 -15.59
C PRO A 194 1.80 4.14 -15.84
N LEU A 195 2.54 5.11 -16.39
CA LEU A 195 1.94 6.33 -16.94
C LEU A 195 0.98 6.00 -18.10
N ILE A 196 -0.02 6.86 -18.27
CA ILE A 196 -0.93 6.81 -19.42
C ILE A 196 -0.12 7.10 -20.69
N SER A 197 -0.16 6.19 -21.65
CA SER A 197 0.38 6.46 -22.98
C SER A 197 -0.55 7.36 -23.78
N SER A 198 -0.01 8.10 -24.74
CA SER A 198 -0.82 8.96 -25.61
C SER A 198 -1.84 8.18 -26.47
N SER A 199 -1.60 6.87 -26.66
CA SER A 199 -2.49 5.96 -27.38
C SER A 199 -3.49 5.23 -26.48
N SER A 200 -3.44 5.46 -25.18
CA SER A 200 -4.38 4.83 -24.23
C SER A 200 -5.79 5.40 -24.40
N SER A 201 -6.81 4.54 -24.36
CA SER A 201 -8.22 4.94 -24.33
C SER A 201 -8.57 5.81 -23.10
N GLU A 202 -7.79 5.73 -22.05
CA GLU A 202 -7.93 6.56 -20.85
C GLU A 202 -7.43 8.00 -21.04
N SER A 203 -6.63 8.25 -22.09
CA SER A 203 -6.00 9.55 -22.32
C SER A 203 -7.04 10.62 -22.72
N MET A 204 -7.14 11.66 -21.91
CA MET A 204 -7.97 12.84 -22.17
C MET A 204 -7.20 13.97 -22.86
N GLY A 205 -5.92 13.75 -23.23
CA GLY A 205 -5.04 14.79 -23.75
C GLY A 205 -4.64 15.85 -22.72
N TYR A 206 -4.89 15.62 -21.44
CA TYR A 206 -4.52 16.55 -20.35
C TYR A 206 -3.09 16.28 -19.87
N PRO A 207 -2.16 17.26 -19.95
CA PRO A 207 -0.73 17.01 -19.80
C PRO A 207 -0.28 16.39 -18.45
N THR A 208 -1.06 16.62 -17.39
CA THR A 208 -0.75 16.16 -16.02
C THR A 208 -1.70 15.06 -15.55
N GLN A 209 -2.45 14.44 -16.46
CA GLN A 209 -3.37 13.35 -16.13
C GLN A 209 -2.64 12.20 -15.46
N LYS A 210 -3.21 11.71 -14.36
CA LYS A 210 -2.74 10.51 -13.66
C LYS A 210 -3.56 9.29 -14.07
N PRO A 211 -2.98 8.08 -14.00
CA PRO A 211 -3.74 6.84 -14.23
C PRO A 211 -4.88 6.69 -13.23
N LEU A 212 -6.03 6.22 -13.71
CA LEU A 212 -7.20 5.94 -12.86
C LEU A 212 -6.86 4.93 -11.76
N ALA A 213 -6.12 3.88 -12.10
CA ALA A 213 -5.66 2.84 -11.17
C ALA A 213 -4.86 3.40 -9.98
N LEU A 214 -4.09 4.49 -10.18
CA LEU A 214 -3.34 5.15 -9.11
C LEU A 214 -4.29 5.76 -8.08
N LEU A 215 -5.32 6.46 -8.54
CA LEU A 215 -6.28 7.09 -7.66
C LEU A 215 -7.23 6.06 -7.03
N GLU A 216 -7.61 5.01 -7.74
CA GLU A 216 -8.38 3.90 -7.19
C GLU A 216 -7.65 3.24 -6.02
N ARG A 217 -6.36 2.95 -6.16
CA ARG A 217 -5.53 2.40 -5.08
C ARG A 217 -5.51 3.29 -3.84
N ILE A 218 -5.27 4.59 -4.02
CA ILE A 218 -5.26 5.56 -2.93
C ILE A 218 -6.61 5.60 -2.21
N LEU A 219 -7.70 5.69 -2.98
CA LEU A 219 -9.03 5.80 -2.42
C LEU A 219 -9.50 4.51 -1.73
N GLN A 220 -9.19 3.36 -2.29
CA GLN A 220 -9.48 2.06 -1.65
C GLN A 220 -8.72 1.91 -0.33
N ALA A 221 -7.45 2.34 -0.28
CA ALA A 221 -6.66 2.27 0.93
C ALA A 221 -7.19 3.16 2.06
N SER A 222 -7.64 4.40 1.75
CA SER A 222 -7.89 5.41 2.79
C SER A 222 -9.31 5.95 2.82
N SER A 223 -10.26 5.23 2.27
CA SER A 223 -11.70 5.57 2.36
C SER A 223 -12.60 4.35 2.20
N ASN A 224 -13.85 4.49 2.59
CA ASN A 224 -14.91 3.48 2.41
C ASN A 224 -16.01 4.03 1.48
N PRO A 225 -16.86 3.16 0.86
CA PRO A 225 -18.03 3.61 0.12
C PRO A 225 -18.88 4.59 0.94
N GLY A 226 -19.30 5.68 0.29
CA GLY A 226 -20.05 6.76 0.93
C GLY A 226 -19.22 7.87 1.59
N ASP A 227 -17.90 7.67 1.76
CA ASP A 227 -17.00 8.73 2.25
C ASP A 227 -16.83 9.86 1.24
N TRP A 228 -16.38 11.04 1.74
CA TRP A 228 -16.08 12.20 0.92
C TRP A 228 -14.63 12.22 0.47
N VAL A 229 -14.42 12.45 -0.80
CA VAL A 229 -13.13 12.68 -1.46
C VAL A 229 -13.08 14.13 -1.95
N LEU A 230 -12.04 14.86 -1.59
CA LEU A 230 -11.77 16.21 -2.06
C LEU A 230 -10.49 16.22 -2.90
N ASP A 231 -10.60 16.65 -4.15
CA ASP A 231 -9.43 16.95 -4.99
C ASP A 231 -9.45 18.46 -5.34
N PRO A 232 -8.61 19.29 -4.67
CA PRO A 232 -8.57 20.72 -4.86
C PRO A 232 -7.77 21.16 -6.10
N PHE A 233 -7.21 20.22 -6.86
CA PHE A 233 -6.44 20.41 -8.09
C PHE A 233 -6.85 19.37 -9.14
N CYS A 234 -8.16 19.18 -9.31
CA CYS A 234 -8.72 17.98 -9.95
C CYS A 234 -8.38 17.82 -11.45
N GLY A 235 -7.88 18.84 -12.12
CA GLY A 235 -7.53 18.77 -13.53
C GLY A 235 -8.66 18.17 -14.38
N CYS A 236 -8.34 17.13 -15.16
CA CYS A 236 -9.34 16.40 -15.93
C CYS A 236 -10.20 15.41 -15.12
N GLY A 237 -10.15 15.46 -13.77
CA GLY A 237 -11.05 14.74 -12.88
C GLY A 237 -10.74 13.27 -12.67
N THR A 238 -9.48 12.84 -12.69
CA THR A 238 -9.14 11.42 -12.45
C THR A 238 -9.54 10.96 -11.05
N ALA A 239 -9.28 11.77 -10.01
CA ALA A 239 -9.68 11.43 -8.64
C ALA A 239 -11.20 11.40 -8.49
N VAL A 240 -11.90 12.32 -9.15
CA VAL A 240 -13.37 12.38 -9.19
C VAL A 240 -13.94 11.11 -9.84
N ALA A 241 -13.40 10.70 -10.98
CA ALA A 241 -13.84 9.48 -11.67
C ALA A 241 -13.57 8.21 -10.84
N ALA A 242 -12.41 8.14 -10.17
CA ALA A 242 -12.11 7.05 -9.26
C ALA A 242 -13.08 7.01 -8.08
N ALA A 243 -13.39 8.16 -7.48
CA ALA A 243 -14.33 8.29 -6.37
C ALA A 243 -15.73 7.83 -6.77
N GLU A 244 -16.24 8.29 -7.90
CA GLU A 244 -17.54 7.88 -8.45
C GLU A 244 -17.61 6.37 -8.69
N LYS A 245 -16.63 5.83 -9.41
CA LYS A 245 -16.54 4.38 -9.69
C LYS A 245 -16.56 3.53 -8.43
N LEU A 246 -15.92 4.01 -7.37
CA LEU A 246 -15.80 3.30 -6.09
C LEU A 246 -16.95 3.62 -5.11
N GLY A 247 -17.97 4.37 -5.51
CA GLY A 247 -19.12 4.71 -4.67
C GLY A 247 -18.81 5.71 -3.54
N ARG A 248 -17.82 6.59 -3.74
CA ARG A 248 -17.49 7.70 -2.83
C ARG A 248 -18.20 8.97 -3.28
N LYS A 249 -18.53 9.83 -2.33
CA LYS A 249 -18.93 11.20 -2.62
C LYS A 249 -17.69 12.02 -2.95
N TRP A 250 -17.81 13.02 -3.81
CA TRP A 250 -16.64 13.76 -4.24
C TRP A 250 -16.90 15.27 -4.40
N VAL A 251 -15.83 16.05 -4.25
CA VAL A 251 -15.73 17.45 -4.60
C VAL A 251 -14.46 17.65 -5.38
N GLY A 252 -14.56 18.11 -6.62
CA GLY A 252 -13.43 18.49 -7.47
C GLY A 252 -13.37 20.00 -7.64
N ILE A 253 -12.21 20.60 -7.46
CA ILE A 253 -11.97 22.03 -7.66
C ILE A 253 -10.81 22.19 -8.64
N ASP A 254 -10.98 23.09 -9.60
CA ASP A 254 -9.90 23.52 -10.50
C ASP A 254 -10.09 24.99 -10.88
N VAL A 255 -8.98 25.64 -11.21
CA VAL A 255 -8.97 27.06 -11.58
C VAL A 255 -9.36 27.29 -13.04
N THR A 256 -9.29 26.25 -13.90
CA THR A 256 -9.50 26.39 -15.34
C THR A 256 -10.85 25.83 -15.79
N HIS A 257 -11.52 26.58 -16.69
CA HIS A 257 -12.76 26.11 -17.33
C HIS A 257 -12.53 24.85 -18.18
N LEU A 258 -11.34 24.70 -18.78
CA LEU A 258 -10.99 23.52 -19.57
C LEU A 258 -11.00 22.26 -18.70
N SER A 259 -10.37 22.29 -17.54
CA SER A 259 -10.37 21.18 -16.58
C SER A 259 -11.79 20.77 -16.22
N ILE A 260 -12.64 21.74 -15.85
CA ILE A 260 -14.03 21.46 -15.48
C ILE A 260 -14.83 20.89 -16.66
N SER A 261 -14.58 21.34 -17.89
CA SER A 261 -15.25 20.81 -19.08
C SER A 261 -14.82 19.36 -19.38
N LEU A 262 -13.53 19.05 -19.28
CA LEU A 262 -13.00 17.69 -19.43
C LEU A 262 -13.54 16.75 -18.34
N MET A 263 -13.57 17.21 -17.09
CA MET A 263 -14.14 16.45 -15.99
C MET A 263 -15.62 16.13 -16.24
N LYS A 264 -16.43 17.10 -16.65
CA LYS A 264 -17.85 16.88 -17.00
C LYS A 264 -18.02 15.89 -18.16
N TYR A 265 -17.14 15.94 -19.16
CA TYR A 265 -17.15 14.97 -20.25
C TYR A 265 -16.83 13.56 -19.76
N ARG A 266 -15.83 13.42 -18.89
CA ARG A 266 -15.41 12.13 -18.30
C ARG A 266 -16.49 11.46 -17.46
N MET A 267 -17.37 12.26 -16.84
CA MET A 267 -18.45 11.80 -15.94
C MET A 267 -19.76 11.46 -16.67
N ARG A 268 -19.80 11.57 -17.98
CA ARG A 268 -20.94 11.16 -18.84
C ARG A 268 -20.81 9.73 -19.31
#